data_002c8f84774463ec124d1f6fb8a6f8f3
#
_entry.id   002c8f84774463ec124d1f6fb8a6f8f3
#
_cell.length_a   1.000
_cell.length_b   1.000
_cell.length_c   1.000
_cell.angle_alpha   90.00
_cell.angle_beta   90.00
_cell.angle_gamma   90.00
#
_symmetry.space_group_name_H-M   'P 1'
#
loop_
_entity.id
_entity.type
_entity.pdbx_description
1 polymer ?
#
loop_
_entity_poly.entity_id
_entity_poly.type
_entity_poly.pdbx_seq_one_letter_code
_entity_poly.pdbx_strand_id
1 'polypeptide(L)'
;MRLSLRFLINVLAIVAVVFHGNGADFSFNPSEGSEAPKHEMRGAWLATVYGIDWPSKQGATVAVAEEQRRELRKILDVLQASGINAVMFQVRSMSDALYPSKFEPWSQWLTGARGAAPAKGWNPLEFAVAEAHARGMELHAWVNPFRLANGAAPAAVRAASGRAVFDPVGKGWVIAYGQTEKIKTAARGKGKKGKRTNAYTTKTKWTSILDPGNPEARRHIVDVCREIITDYDVDGLVFDDYFYPDRLPLGDGYDYSEWIEQTTPEGGGEPSMSQADWRRDNVARTIAEVSEMVRKERPWVRFGVAPAGVGGGNGAATEPYGLRAPEVGSDWMYDRIFCDPVRWLADGSVDYVSPQIYWACDHATNPYEPIARWWADVALYFGRHCYPSQKVLALPAGAEAWGEQCREVEVNRHASSGIGPGEIFYSSAHLSGKQAYGLGEALRSGVFEHPALMPVTPWKEAPNPGAVQQLVRKGNILSWYPQPDMRYVVYAIPSEVGMLDAVSPDGANFATRYIQGIVYGHSFDLAPDKIKNHWFAVAPYDRYGNEWEPAIIGL
;
A
#
# COMPACT_ATOMS: atom_id res chain seq x y z
N MET A 1 19.33 -27.30 22.64
CA MET A 1 20.07 -26.04 22.63
C MET A 1 21.01 -26.02 21.43
N ARG A 2 20.45 -25.78 20.26
CA ARG A 2 21.14 -25.45 19.01
C ARG A 2 20.38 -24.29 18.37
N LEU A 3 20.57 -23.08 18.91
CA LEU A 3 20.20 -21.84 18.23
C LEU A 3 21.09 -21.75 16.98
N SER A 4 20.46 -21.69 15.86
CA SER A 4 21.11 -21.83 14.56
C SER A 4 22.10 -20.69 14.32
N LEU A 5 23.31 -21.06 14.01
CA LEU A 5 24.40 -20.20 13.53
C LEU A 5 23.98 -19.30 12.34
N ARG A 6 22.86 -19.60 11.69
CA ARG A 6 22.27 -18.83 10.58
C ARG A 6 21.68 -17.48 11.01
N PHE A 7 21.14 -17.37 12.23
CA PHE A 7 20.60 -16.09 12.73
C PHE A 7 21.73 -15.07 13.03
N LEU A 8 22.87 -15.55 13.49
CA LEU A 8 24.05 -14.68 13.73
C LEU A 8 24.72 -14.22 12.42
N ILE A 9 24.69 -15.03 11.37
CA ILE A 9 25.31 -14.68 10.08
C ILE A 9 24.50 -13.60 9.37
N ASN A 10 23.16 -13.65 9.41
CA ASN A 10 22.31 -12.63 8.80
C ASN A 10 22.37 -11.29 9.57
N VAL A 11 22.46 -11.32 10.92
CA VAL A 11 22.61 -10.10 11.71
C VAL A 11 24.00 -9.47 11.53
N LEU A 12 25.05 -10.28 11.36
CA LEU A 12 26.42 -9.78 11.12
C LEU A 12 26.60 -9.25 9.68
N ALA A 13 25.87 -9.78 8.70
CA ALA A 13 25.88 -9.24 7.34
C ALA A 13 25.22 -7.85 7.27
N ILE A 14 24.15 -7.62 8.03
CA ILE A 14 23.46 -6.31 8.10
C ILE A 14 24.36 -5.24 8.74
N VAL A 15 25.18 -5.58 9.74
CA VAL A 15 26.08 -4.62 10.40
C VAL A 15 27.32 -4.29 9.56
N ALA A 16 27.75 -5.17 8.65
CA ALA A 16 28.95 -4.94 7.84
C ALA A 16 28.72 -4.03 6.61
N VAL A 17 27.48 -3.88 6.13
CA VAL A 17 27.16 -3.05 4.95
C VAL A 17 27.07 -1.56 5.26
N VAL A 18 26.89 -1.16 6.52
CA VAL A 18 26.65 0.24 6.92
C VAL A 18 27.92 1.12 6.94
N PHE A 19 29.13 0.57 6.80
CA PHE A 19 30.38 1.33 7.04
C PHE A 19 31.34 1.50 5.84
N HIS A 20 30.94 1.25 4.60
CA HIS A 20 31.81 1.57 3.45
C HIS A 20 31.04 2.39 2.39
N GLY A 21 30.78 3.66 2.72
CA GLY A 21 30.31 4.66 1.78
C GLY A 21 31.48 5.34 1.07
N ASN A 22 31.95 4.80 -0.03
CA ASN A 22 32.63 5.57 -1.07
C ASN A 22 31.77 5.50 -2.31
N GLY A 23 31.35 6.69 -2.79
CA GLY A 23 30.57 6.83 -4.01
C GLY A 23 31.32 6.18 -5.19
N ALA A 24 30.87 5.02 -5.58
CA ALA A 24 31.15 4.46 -6.87
C ALA A 24 30.02 4.88 -7.81
N ASP A 25 30.37 5.60 -8.86
CA ASP A 25 29.50 5.81 -10.01
C ASP A 25 29.11 4.45 -10.59
N PHE A 26 27.91 3.98 -10.26
CA PHE A 26 27.34 2.81 -10.91
C PHE A 26 26.68 3.24 -12.21
N SER A 27 27.41 3.07 -13.31
CA SER A 27 26.78 3.08 -14.62
C SER A 27 25.91 1.81 -14.74
N PHE A 28 24.59 1.99 -14.81
CA PHE A 28 23.64 0.92 -15.07
C PHE A 28 23.94 0.29 -16.45
N ASN A 29 24.27 -0.99 -16.45
CA ASN A 29 24.38 -1.79 -17.66
C ASN A 29 23.18 -2.77 -17.73
N PRO A 30 22.18 -2.52 -18.59
CA PRO A 30 20.98 -3.36 -18.69
C PRO A 30 21.24 -4.80 -19.15
N SER A 31 22.46 -5.13 -19.53
CA SER A 31 22.82 -6.43 -20.11
C SER A 31 23.30 -7.50 -19.11
N GLU A 32 23.48 -7.16 -17.85
CA GLU A 32 23.72 -8.15 -16.79
C GLU A 32 22.43 -8.37 -16.01
N GLY A 33 21.54 -9.22 -16.58
CA GLY A 33 20.28 -9.61 -15.94
C GLY A 33 20.51 -10.28 -14.60
N SER A 34 20.33 -9.54 -13.50
CA SER A 34 20.16 -10.17 -12.20
C SER A 34 18.88 -10.99 -12.24
N GLU A 35 18.95 -12.26 -11.85
CA GLU A 35 17.73 -13.09 -11.71
C GLU A 35 16.73 -12.35 -10.81
N ALA A 36 15.46 -12.27 -11.25
CA ALA A 36 14.42 -11.56 -10.51
C ALA A 36 14.31 -12.12 -9.08
N PRO A 37 14.18 -11.26 -8.05
CA PRO A 37 14.16 -11.69 -6.67
C PRO A 37 12.98 -12.65 -6.42
N LYS A 38 13.20 -13.68 -5.59
CA LYS A 38 12.15 -14.62 -5.21
C LYS A 38 11.04 -13.96 -4.39
N HIS A 39 11.41 -13.02 -3.54
CA HIS A 39 10.50 -12.25 -2.70
C HIS A 39 10.47 -10.79 -3.15
N GLU A 40 9.32 -10.33 -3.65
CA GLU A 40 9.12 -8.98 -4.16
C GLU A 40 7.65 -8.58 -4.03
N MET A 41 7.37 -7.43 -3.43
CA MET A 41 6.04 -6.82 -3.46
C MET A 41 5.80 -6.22 -4.85
N ARG A 42 4.81 -6.71 -5.58
CA ARG A 42 4.36 -6.16 -6.87
C ARG A 42 2.93 -5.69 -6.71
N GLY A 43 2.78 -4.47 -6.23
CA GLY A 43 1.48 -3.93 -5.85
C GLY A 43 0.81 -3.09 -6.94
N ALA A 44 -0.51 -2.97 -6.85
CA ALA A 44 -1.28 -2.00 -7.64
C ALA A 44 -2.35 -1.33 -6.77
N TRP A 45 -2.41 0.01 -6.81
CA TRP A 45 -3.48 0.78 -6.20
C TRP A 45 -4.75 0.66 -7.04
N LEU A 46 -5.88 0.39 -6.38
CA LEU A 46 -7.21 0.35 -6.96
C LEU A 46 -8.09 1.39 -6.25
N ALA A 47 -8.13 2.58 -6.83
CA ALA A 47 -8.83 3.73 -6.26
C ALA A 47 -10.33 3.69 -6.57
N THR A 48 -11.15 3.90 -5.54
CA THR A 48 -12.62 3.90 -5.67
C THR A 48 -13.22 5.30 -5.57
N VAL A 49 -12.51 6.21 -4.91
CA VAL A 49 -12.92 7.62 -4.82
C VAL A 49 -13.08 8.22 -6.21
N TYR A 50 -14.16 8.93 -6.44
CA TYR A 50 -14.54 9.51 -7.75
C TYR A 50 -14.68 8.48 -8.89
N GLY A 51 -14.67 7.19 -8.61
CA GLY A 51 -14.66 6.13 -9.63
C GLY A 51 -13.39 6.16 -10.50
N ILE A 52 -12.24 6.51 -9.90
CA ILE A 52 -10.96 6.63 -10.64
C ILE A 52 -10.64 5.32 -11.35
N ASP A 53 -10.59 4.21 -10.63
CA ASP A 53 -10.33 2.90 -11.19
C ASP A 53 -11.58 2.01 -11.22
N TRP A 54 -12.39 2.08 -10.14
CA TRP A 54 -13.60 1.28 -9.96
C TRP A 54 -14.52 1.91 -8.89
N PRO A 55 -15.86 1.78 -9.00
CA PRO A 55 -16.59 1.25 -10.14
C PRO A 55 -16.83 2.31 -11.22
N SER A 56 -16.92 1.88 -12.48
CA SER A 56 -17.27 2.77 -13.59
C SER A 56 -18.73 3.21 -13.56
N LYS A 57 -19.59 2.44 -12.88
CA LYS A 57 -21.02 2.69 -12.75
C LYS A 57 -21.48 2.58 -11.30
N GLN A 58 -22.13 3.62 -10.84
CA GLN A 58 -22.72 3.71 -9.50
C GLN A 58 -24.20 3.31 -9.52
N GLY A 59 -24.71 2.75 -8.43
CA GLY A 59 -26.12 2.44 -8.25
C GLY A 59 -26.39 1.32 -7.26
N ALA A 60 -27.66 1.18 -6.87
CA ALA A 60 -28.12 0.24 -5.84
C ALA A 60 -28.94 -0.93 -6.40
N THR A 61 -29.00 -1.12 -7.74
CA THR A 61 -29.76 -2.22 -8.33
C THR A 61 -28.91 -3.48 -8.48
N VAL A 62 -29.56 -4.64 -8.56
CA VAL A 62 -28.89 -5.93 -8.79
C VAL A 62 -28.08 -5.90 -10.08
N ALA A 63 -28.63 -5.31 -11.15
CA ALA A 63 -27.92 -5.21 -12.44
C ALA A 63 -26.63 -4.41 -12.34
N VAL A 64 -26.61 -3.32 -11.55
CA VAL A 64 -25.40 -2.53 -11.31
C VAL A 64 -24.40 -3.33 -10.46
N ALA A 65 -24.84 -4.03 -9.44
CA ALA A 65 -23.98 -4.88 -8.61
C ALA A 65 -23.29 -5.98 -9.45
N GLU A 66 -24.01 -6.61 -10.40
CA GLU A 66 -23.42 -7.61 -11.29
C GLU A 66 -22.42 -6.99 -12.30
N GLU A 67 -22.66 -5.77 -12.75
CA GLU A 67 -21.72 -5.03 -13.58
C GLU A 67 -20.44 -4.69 -12.81
N GLN A 68 -20.57 -4.22 -11.57
CA GLN A 68 -19.47 -3.92 -10.67
C GLN A 68 -18.62 -5.18 -10.36
N ARG A 69 -19.26 -6.33 -10.10
CA ARG A 69 -18.55 -7.62 -9.92
C ARG A 69 -17.76 -8.02 -11.15
N ARG A 70 -18.39 -7.96 -12.33
CA ARG A 70 -17.76 -8.33 -13.60
C ARG A 70 -16.57 -7.44 -13.92
N GLU A 71 -16.69 -6.14 -13.67
CA GLU A 71 -15.63 -5.16 -13.88
C GLU A 71 -14.45 -5.44 -12.92
N LEU A 72 -14.70 -5.66 -11.64
CA LEU A 72 -13.67 -5.94 -10.65
C LEU A 72 -12.91 -7.24 -10.97
N ARG A 73 -13.62 -8.32 -11.35
CA ARG A 73 -12.97 -9.55 -11.83
C ARG A 73 -12.02 -9.28 -12.99
N LYS A 74 -12.48 -8.53 -14.00
CA LYS A 74 -11.66 -8.19 -15.17
C LYS A 74 -10.40 -7.40 -14.76
N ILE A 75 -10.51 -6.46 -13.84
CA ILE A 75 -9.35 -5.73 -13.33
C ILE A 75 -8.36 -6.70 -12.67
N LEU A 76 -8.85 -7.56 -11.76
CA LEU A 76 -8.00 -8.52 -11.06
C LEU A 76 -7.36 -9.56 -11.99
N ASP A 77 -8.07 -10.01 -13.03
CA ASP A 77 -7.53 -10.91 -14.07
C ASP A 77 -6.32 -10.28 -14.78
N VAL A 78 -6.44 -8.99 -15.13
CA VAL A 78 -5.36 -8.27 -15.81
C VAL A 78 -4.19 -8.01 -14.87
N LEU A 79 -4.46 -7.65 -13.61
CA LEU A 79 -3.40 -7.46 -12.62
C LEU A 79 -2.59 -8.74 -12.41
N GLN A 80 -3.26 -9.89 -12.23
CA GLN A 80 -2.60 -11.19 -12.14
C GLN A 80 -1.77 -11.49 -13.40
N ALA A 81 -2.35 -11.30 -14.59
CA ALA A 81 -1.66 -11.52 -15.87
C ALA A 81 -0.43 -10.62 -16.04
N SER A 82 -0.42 -9.44 -15.41
CA SER A 82 0.70 -8.50 -15.42
C SER A 82 1.81 -8.85 -14.40
N GLY A 83 1.66 -9.92 -13.60
CA GLY A 83 2.61 -10.32 -12.57
C GLY A 83 2.43 -9.61 -11.23
N ILE A 84 1.33 -8.87 -11.03
CA ILE A 84 0.97 -8.25 -9.74
C ILE A 84 0.60 -9.33 -8.72
N ASN A 85 1.08 -9.20 -7.48
CA ASN A 85 0.83 -10.13 -6.39
C ASN A 85 0.13 -9.50 -5.17
N ALA A 86 -0.11 -8.18 -5.18
CA ALA A 86 -0.84 -7.47 -4.14
C ALA A 86 -1.71 -6.36 -4.70
N VAL A 87 -2.94 -6.20 -4.16
CA VAL A 87 -3.88 -5.15 -4.56
C VAL A 87 -4.20 -4.26 -3.37
N MET A 88 -3.93 -2.95 -3.49
CA MET A 88 -4.28 -1.93 -2.50
C MET A 88 -5.67 -1.39 -2.83
N PHE A 89 -6.71 -2.06 -2.33
CA PHE A 89 -8.12 -1.76 -2.64
C PHE A 89 -8.67 -0.68 -1.71
N GLN A 90 -9.06 0.49 -2.26
CA GLN A 90 -9.59 1.60 -1.48
C GLN A 90 -11.00 1.30 -0.95
N VAL A 91 -11.08 0.92 0.32
CA VAL A 91 -12.33 0.52 1.00
C VAL A 91 -12.96 1.65 1.81
N ARG A 92 -12.16 2.69 2.15
CA ARG A 92 -12.57 3.85 2.92
C ARG A 92 -11.88 5.10 2.38
N SER A 93 -12.62 5.94 1.68
CA SER A 93 -12.07 7.09 0.98
C SER A 93 -12.32 8.43 1.68
N MET A 94 -13.49 8.59 2.30
CA MET A 94 -13.94 9.83 2.93
C MET A 94 -14.80 9.53 4.16
N SER A 95 -14.29 8.80 5.13
CA SER A 95 -15.05 8.32 6.29
C SER A 95 -16.36 7.65 5.86
N ASP A 96 -16.25 6.76 4.92
CA ASP A 96 -17.31 5.99 4.27
C ASP A 96 -16.82 4.56 4.01
N ALA A 97 -17.70 3.61 3.73
CA ALA A 97 -17.33 2.22 3.60
C ALA A 97 -17.82 1.59 2.29
N LEU A 98 -17.02 0.68 1.73
CA LEU A 98 -17.41 -0.23 0.65
C LEU A 98 -17.82 -1.63 1.17
N TYR A 99 -18.23 -1.69 2.41
CA TYR A 99 -18.69 -2.90 3.11
C TYR A 99 -19.76 -2.53 4.14
N PRO A 100 -20.56 -3.45 4.67
CA PRO A 100 -21.60 -3.16 5.66
C PRO A 100 -21.00 -2.83 7.04
N SER A 101 -20.41 -1.63 7.17
CA SER A 101 -19.77 -1.15 8.40
C SER A 101 -20.78 -0.91 9.52
N LYS A 102 -20.36 -1.17 10.77
CA LYS A 102 -21.08 -0.83 12.00
C LYS A 102 -20.92 0.65 12.37
N PHE A 103 -19.88 1.30 11.84
CA PHE A 103 -19.42 2.62 12.25
C PHE A 103 -19.71 3.72 11.22
N GLU A 104 -19.57 3.43 9.91
CA GLU A 104 -19.58 4.41 8.85
C GLU A 104 -20.63 4.14 7.78
N PRO A 105 -21.12 5.18 7.06
CA PRO A 105 -22.11 5.03 6.01
C PRO A 105 -21.51 4.38 4.75
N TRP A 106 -22.38 3.82 3.91
CA TRP A 106 -22.00 3.40 2.57
C TRP A 106 -21.40 4.55 1.76
N SER A 107 -20.36 4.23 0.99
CA SER A 107 -19.72 5.19 0.11
C SER A 107 -20.63 5.61 -1.04
N GLN A 108 -20.67 6.92 -1.29
CA GLN A 108 -21.35 7.48 -2.46
C GLN A 108 -20.75 7.00 -3.79
N TRP A 109 -19.49 6.64 -3.78
CA TRP A 109 -18.78 6.18 -4.98
C TRP A 109 -19.27 4.81 -5.47
N LEU A 110 -19.86 4.02 -4.56
CA LEU A 110 -20.47 2.74 -4.90
C LEU A 110 -21.90 2.90 -5.45
N THR A 111 -22.70 3.74 -4.81
CA THR A 111 -24.16 3.78 -5.04
C THR A 111 -24.67 5.09 -5.65
N GLY A 112 -23.85 6.13 -5.67
CA GLY A 112 -24.23 7.47 -6.11
C GLY A 112 -24.70 8.40 -4.98
N ALA A 113 -24.94 7.86 -3.78
CA ALA A 113 -25.36 8.66 -2.63
C ALA A 113 -24.76 8.11 -1.32
N ARG A 114 -24.17 8.99 -0.50
CA ARG A 114 -23.60 8.65 0.80
C ARG A 114 -24.68 8.05 1.72
N GLY A 115 -24.40 6.91 2.31
CA GLY A 115 -25.31 6.17 3.19
C GLY A 115 -26.35 5.31 2.47
N ALA A 116 -26.49 5.43 1.15
CA ALA A 116 -27.37 4.55 0.38
C ALA A 116 -26.75 3.15 0.27
N ALA A 117 -27.48 2.12 0.74
CA ALA A 117 -27.03 0.73 0.64
C ALA A 117 -27.03 0.25 -0.83
N PRO A 118 -26.07 -0.58 -1.23
CA PRO A 118 -26.09 -1.24 -2.54
C PRO A 118 -27.19 -2.33 -2.61
N ALA A 119 -27.27 -3.04 -3.70
CA ALA A 119 -28.16 -4.19 -3.84
C ALA A 119 -27.95 -5.19 -2.69
N LYS A 120 -29.04 -5.76 -2.19
CA LYS A 120 -29.01 -6.72 -1.08
C LYS A 120 -28.01 -7.86 -1.36
N GLY A 121 -27.13 -8.11 -0.40
CA GLY A 121 -26.09 -9.15 -0.49
C GLY A 121 -24.87 -8.74 -1.32
N TRP A 122 -24.76 -7.47 -1.75
CA TRP A 122 -23.54 -6.97 -2.37
C TRP A 122 -22.58 -6.41 -1.30
N ASN A 123 -21.47 -7.09 -1.09
CA ASN A 123 -20.36 -6.69 -0.22
C ASN A 123 -19.07 -6.62 -1.04
N PRO A 124 -18.70 -5.43 -1.53
CA PRO A 124 -17.51 -5.26 -2.38
C PRO A 124 -16.20 -5.73 -1.75
N LEU A 125 -15.98 -5.48 -0.45
CA LEU A 125 -14.73 -5.89 0.21
C LEU A 125 -14.62 -7.42 0.32
N GLU A 126 -15.66 -8.09 0.77
CA GLU A 126 -15.70 -9.56 0.84
C GLU A 126 -15.44 -10.19 -0.52
N PHE A 127 -16.09 -9.65 -1.55
CA PHE A 127 -15.92 -10.12 -2.92
C PHE A 127 -14.49 -9.87 -3.44
N ALA A 128 -13.93 -8.70 -3.19
CA ALA A 128 -12.56 -8.36 -3.63
C ALA A 128 -11.51 -9.27 -2.99
N VAL A 129 -11.64 -9.56 -1.68
CA VAL A 129 -10.77 -10.50 -0.95
C VAL A 129 -10.84 -11.89 -1.60
N ALA A 130 -12.04 -12.43 -1.77
CA ALA A 130 -12.23 -13.76 -2.35
C ALA A 130 -11.65 -13.87 -3.79
N GLU A 131 -11.87 -12.85 -4.61
CA GLU A 131 -11.38 -12.84 -6.00
C GLU A 131 -9.86 -12.61 -6.11
N ALA A 132 -9.26 -11.83 -5.19
CA ALA A 132 -7.81 -11.66 -5.12
C ALA A 132 -7.13 -12.97 -4.68
N HIS A 133 -7.62 -13.60 -3.61
CA HIS A 133 -7.11 -14.87 -3.09
C HIS A 133 -7.25 -16.02 -4.10
N ALA A 134 -8.36 -16.06 -4.86
CA ALA A 134 -8.55 -17.04 -5.93
C ALA A 134 -7.48 -16.92 -7.04
N ARG A 135 -6.81 -15.77 -7.14
CA ARG A 135 -5.71 -15.50 -8.09
C ARG A 135 -4.32 -15.54 -7.46
N GLY A 136 -4.23 -15.94 -6.18
CA GLY A 136 -2.95 -15.98 -5.45
C GLY A 136 -2.40 -14.60 -5.09
N MET A 137 -3.21 -13.54 -5.14
CA MET A 137 -2.82 -12.17 -4.80
C MET A 137 -3.24 -11.83 -3.36
N GLU A 138 -2.39 -11.07 -2.65
CA GLU A 138 -2.79 -10.42 -1.40
C GLU A 138 -3.74 -9.26 -1.66
N LEU A 139 -4.67 -9.01 -0.72
CA LEU A 139 -5.49 -7.82 -0.71
C LEU A 139 -5.22 -6.99 0.54
N HIS A 140 -4.73 -5.76 0.32
CA HIS A 140 -4.53 -4.76 1.35
C HIS A 140 -5.68 -3.76 1.32
N ALA A 141 -6.37 -3.59 2.44
CA ALA A 141 -7.42 -2.60 2.57
C ALA A 141 -6.81 -1.19 2.63
N TRP A 142 -7.07 -0.38 1.61
CA TRP A 142 -6.63 1.00 1.58
C TRP A 142 -7.66 1.90 2.26
N VAL A 143 -7.22 2.60 3.29
CA VAL A 143 -8.00 3.49 4.13
C VAL A 143 -7.38 4.90 4.09
N ASN A 144 -8.18 5.91 3.78
CA ASN A 144 -7.82 7.27 4.12
C ASN A 144 -8.24 7.52 5.59
N PRO A 145 -7.30 7.78 6.53
CA PRO A 145 -7.66 7.79 7.94
C PRO A 145 -8.52 8.98 8.36
N PHE A 146 -8.27 10.17 7.81
CA PHE A 146 -8.88 11.40 8.33
C PHE A 146 -9.84 12.10 7.38
N ARG A 147 -9.71 11.94 6.06
CA ARG A 147 -10.53 12.65 5.10
C ARG A 147 -12.00 12.38 5.31
N LEU A 148 -12.77 13.45 5.46
CA LEU A 148 -14.22 13.43 5.62
C LEU A 148 -14.94 13.93 4.37
N ALA A 149 -14.47 15.03 3.80
CA ALA A 149 -14.98 15.58 2.54
C ALA A 149 -13.99 16.53 1.88
N ASN A 150 -14.04 16.61 0.54
CA ASN A 150 -13.49 17.74 -0.23
C ASN A 150 -14.61 18.78 -0.38
N GLY A 151 -14.94 19.44 0.74
CA GLY A 151 -16.06 20.36 0.88
C GLY A 151 -16.43 20.53 2.34
N ALA A 152 -17.62 21.05 2.62
CA ALA A 152 -18.17 21.10 3.98
C ALA A 152 -18.35 19.68 4.52
N ALA A 153 -18.20 19.53 5.84
CA ALA A 153 -18.45 18.26 6.51
C ALA A 153 -19.89 17.77 6.22
N PRO A 154 -20.06 16.49 5.90
CA PRO A 154 -21.39 15.94 5.61
C PRO A 154 -22.28 15.95 6.86
N ALA A 155 -23.59 16.07 6.65
CA ALA A 155 -24.57 15.91 7.70
C ALA A 155 -24.53 14.49 8.28
N ALA A 156 -25.08 14.34 9.50
CA ALA A 156 -25.23 13.05 10.16
C ALA A 156 -25.99 12.05 9.27
N VAL A 157 -25.45 10.84 9.14
CA VAL A 157 -26.09 9.75 8.38
C VAL A 157 -26.02 8.44 9.18
N ARG A 158 -26.95 7.53 8.91
CA ARG A 158 -26.88 6.19 9.52
C ARG A 158 -25.72 5.41 8.96
N ALA A 159 -25.01 4.68 9.83
CA ALA A 159 -24.04 3.69 9.41
C ALA A 159 -24.74 2.56 8.60
N ALA A 160 -23.94 1.80 7.86
CA ALA A 160 -24.46 0.74 7.00
C ALA A 160 -25.28 -0.32 7.74
N SER A 161 -24.97 -0.60 9.01
CA SER A 161 -25.73 -1.49 9.89
C SER A 161 -27.15 -0.98 10.24
N GLY A 162 -27.44 0.29 9.97
CA GLY A 162 -28.69 0.97 10.33
C GLY A 162 -28.88 1.23 11.83
N ARG A 163 -27.94 0.80 12.67
CA ARG A 163 -28.04 0.90 14.15
C ARG A 163 -27.37 2.14 14.71
N ALA A 164 -26.22 2.52 14.19
CA ALA A 164 -25.47 3.70 14.60
C ALA A 164 -25.77 4.90 13.71
N VAL A 165 -25.56 6.10 14.25
CA VAL A 165 -25.54 7.35 13.49
C VAL A 165 -24.10 7.83 13.46
N PHE A 166 -23.56 8.03 12.26
CA PHE A 166 -22.26 8.66 12.05
C PHE A 166 -22.49 10.18 12.00
N ASP A 167 -22.11 10.88 13.06
CA ASP A 167 -22.27 12.32 13.23
C ASP A 167 -20.96 12.94 13.76
N PRO A 168 -19.94 13.08 12.91
CA PRO A 168 -18.66 13.63 13.36
C PRO A 168 -18.74 15.12 13.71
N VAL A 169 -19.67 15.87 13.10
CA VAL A 169 -19.87 17.30 13.39
C VAL A 169 -20.51 17.49 14.77
N GLY A 170 -21.61 16.77 15.05
CA GLY A 170 -22.29 16.84 16.35
C GLY A 170 -21.43 16.36 17.51
N LYS A 171 -20.42 15.53 17.24
CA LYS A 171 -19.43 15.07 18.23
C LYS A 171 -18.20 15.97 18.35
N GLY A 172 -18.09 17.03 17.57
CA GLY A 172 -16.93 17.91 17.60
C GLY A 172 -15.64 17.30 17.04
N TRP A 173 -15.72 16.30 16.17
CA TRP A 173 -14.58 15.56 15.64
C TRP A 173 -14.00 16.15 14.34
N VAL A 174 -14.36 17.37 13.96
CA VAL A 174 -14.10 17.87 12.61
C VAL A 174 -13.26 19.14 12.61
N ILE A 175 -12.18 19.10 11.84
CA ILE A 175 -11.51 20.30 11.34
C ILE A 175 -12.02 20.58 9.92
N ALA A 176 -12.62 21.76 9.71
CA ALA A 176 -13.01 22.25 8.39
C ALA A 176 -12.17 23.47 8.01
N TYR A 177 -11.36 23.34 6.96
CA TYR A 177 -10.44 24.39 6.51
C TYR A 177 -10.77 24.87 5.10
N GLY A 178 -10.95 26.19 4.96
CA GLY A 178 -11.26 26.86 3.71
C GLY A 178 -10.07 27.63 3.15
N GLN A 179 -9.50 27.15 2.05
CA GLN A 179 -8.41 27.80 1.33
C GLN A 179 -8.95 28.67 0.21
N THR A 180 -8.63 29.97 0.23
CA THR A 180 -9.10 30.91 -0.80
C THR A 180 -8.05 31.08 -1.89
N GLU A 181 -8.40 30.67 -3.10
CA GLU A 181 -7.56 30.75 -4.29
C GLU A 181 -8.06 31.88 -5.24
N LYS A 182 -7.13 32.64 -5.82
CA LYS A 182 -7.43 33.55 -6.93
C LYS A 182 -7.45 32.81 -8.25
N ILE A 183 -8.61 32.68 -8.86
CA ILE A 183 -8.77 32.02 -10.16
C ILE A 183 -8.80 33.09 -11.26
N LYS A 184 -7.97 32.89 -12.29
CA LYS A 184 -7.98 33.75 -13.49
C LYS A 184 -9.24 33.44 -14.30
N THR A 185 -10.12 34.43 -14.45
CA THR A 185 -11.29 34.31 -15.31
C THR A 185 -11.01 34.90 -16.68
N ALA A 186 -11.62 34.34 -17.72
CA ALA A 186 -11.52 34.88 -19.05
C ALA A 186 -12.12 36.31 -19.06
N ALA A 187 -11.33 37.30 -19.47
CA ALA A 187 -11.79 38.70 -19.56
C ALA A 187 -12.96 38.80 -20.57
N ARG A 188 -14.15 39.06 -20.08
CA ARG A 188 -15.28 39.47 -20.91
C ARG A 188 -15.15 40.98 -21.19
N GLY A 189 -14.68 41.31 -22.40
CA GLY A 189 -14.73 42.70 -22.87
C GLY A 189 -13.40 43.21 -23.45
N LYS A 190 -13.45 43.76 -24.66
CA LYS A 190 -12.39 44.59 -25.22
C LYS A 190 -12.49 45.97 -24.58
N GLY A 191 -11.62 46.31 -23.66
CA GLY A 191 -11.46 47.69 -23.20
C GLY A 191 -10.98 48.58 -24.34
N LYS A 192 -11.38 49.86 -24.33
CA LYS A 192 -11.13 50.89 -25.37
C LYS A 192 -9.66 51.14 -25.76
N LYS A 193 -8.68 50.41 -25.23
CA LYS A 193 -7.24 50.52 -25.55
C LYS A 193 -6.51 49.18 -25.67
N GLY A 194 -7.17 48.13 -26.11
CA GLY A 194 -6.45 46.89 -26.55
C GLY A 194 -5.67 46.11 -25.51
N LYS A 195 -5.57 46.51 -24.25
CA LYS A 195 -4.93 45.76 -23.16
C LYS A 195 -5.92 44.79 -22.54
N ARG A 196 -5.65 43.49 -22.65
CA ARG A 196 -6.34 42.42 -21.90
C ARG A 196 -6.06 42.63 -20.41
N THR A 197 -7.03 43.07 -19.65
CA THR A 197 -6.98 43.03 -18.19
C THR A 197 -7.35 41.62 -17.74
N ASN A 198 -6.46 40.98 -17.02
CA ASN A 198 -6.79 39.70 -16.38
C ASN A 198 -7.83 39.96 -15.28
N ALA A 199 -9.00 39.37 -15.43
CA ALA A 199 -9.98 39.35 -14.35
C ALA A 199 -9.69 38.15 -13.44
N TYR A 200 -9.76 38.36 -12.14
CA TYR A 200 -9.61 37.30 -11.14
C TYR A 200 -10.89 37.24 -10.31
N THR A 201 -11.29 36.02 -9.99
CA THR A 201 -12.29 35.76 -8.94
C THR A 201 -11.63 34.94 -7.82
N THR A 202 -12.17 35.02 -6.62
CA THR A 202 -11.77 34.20 -5.51
C THR A 202 -12.71 33.01 -5.41
N LYS A 203 -12.13 31.78 -5.21
CA LYS A 203 -12.89 30.59 -4.89
C LYS A 203 -12.32 30.00 -3.61
N THR A 204 -13.18 29.74 -2.64
CA THR A 204 -12.77 28.99 -1.43
C THR A 204 -12.95 27.50 -1.67
N LYS A 205 -11.86 26.77 -1.55
CA LYS A 205 -11.85 25.31 -1.57
C LYS A 205 -11.83 24.81 -0.12
N TRP A 206 -12.86 24.10 0.27
CA TRP A 206 -12.97 23.54 1.60
C TRP A 206 -12.43 22.12 1.64
N THR A 207 -11.78 21.75 2.75
CA THR A 207 -11.40 20.39 3.11
C THR A 207 -11.88 20.15 4.54
N SER A 208 -12.57 19.05 4.75
CA SER A 208 -13.00 18.62 6.08
C SER A 208 -12.36 17.29 6.42
N ILE A 209 -11.80 17.18 7.62
CA ILE A 209 -11.15 15.98 8.14
C ILE A 209 -11.70 15.64 9.53
N LEU A 210 -11.57 14.38 9.93
CA LEU A 210 -11.62 14.01 11.34
C LEU A 210 -10.39 14.60 12.02
N ASP A 211 -10.56 15.17 13.20
CA ASP A 211 -9.48 15.84 13.93
C ASP A 211 -8.52 14.82 14.57
N PRO A 212 -7.25 14.76 14.15
CA PRO A 212 -6.28 13.87 14.76
C PRO A 212 -5.98 14.21 16.23
N GLY A 213 -6.20 15.45 16.65
CA GLY A 213 -6.07 15.91 18.03
C GLY A 213 -7.13 15.37 18.98
N ASN A 214 -8.29 14.99 18.42
CA ASN A 214 -9.41 14.48 19.20
C ASN A 214 -9.27 12.97 19.49
N PRO A 215 -9.16 12.55 20.79
CA PRO A 215 -8.96 11.14 21.14
C PRO A 215 -10.12 10.21 20.72
N GLU A 216 -11.36 10.72 20.68
CA GLU A 216 -12.52 9.92 20.27
C GLU A 216 -12.53 9.71 18.75
N ALA A 217 -12.11 10.73 17.97
CA ALA A 217 -11.95 10.60 16.52
C ALA A 217 -10.84 9.58 16.19
N ARG A 218 -9.71 9.60 16.91
CA ARG A 218 -8.66 8.57 16.75
C ARG A 218 -9.18 7.18 17.09
N ARG A 219 -9.89 7.01 18.22
CA ARG A 219 -10.49 5.72 18.60
C ARG A 219 -11.46 5.21 17.53
N HIS A 220 -12.28 6.09 16.94
CA HIS A 220 -13.17 5.73 15.84
C HIS A 220 -12.40 5.16 14.65
N ILE A 221 -11.27 5.77 14.26
CA ILE A 221 -10.42 5.27 13.18
C ILE A 221 -9.87 3.88 13.51
N VAL A 222 -9.38 3.67 14.76
CA VAL A 222 -8.92 2.36 15.24
C VAL A 222 -10.04 1.31 15.17
N ASP A 223 -11.26 1.67 15.58
CA ASP A 223 -12.41 0.76 15.57
C ASP A 223 -12.85 0.38 14.15
N VAL A 224 -12.81 1.32 13.21
CA VAL A 224 -13.05 1.05 11.78
C VAL A 224 -11.96 0.12 11.19
N CYS A 225 -10.70 0.37 11.50
CA CYS A 225 -9.60 -0.50 11.06
C CYS A 225 -9.72 -1.90 11.67
N ARG A 226 -10.10 -1.99 12.96
CA ARG A 226 -10.36 -3.27 13.64
C ARG A 226 -11.48 -4.04 12.93
N GLU A 227 -12.61 -3.39 12.63
CA GLU A 227 -13.72 -4.00 11.89
C GLU A 227 -13.25 -4.60 10.56
N ILE A 228 -12.44 -3.85 9.79
CA ILE A 228 -11.90 -4.32 8.51
C ILE A 228 -11.08 -5.60 8.70
N ILE A 229 -10.10 -5.61 9.59
CA ILE A 229 -9.18 -6.74 9.72
C ILE A 229 -9.77 -7.94 10.46
N THR A 230 -10.82 -7.76 11.26
CA THR A 230 -11.45 -8.88 12.00
C THR A 230 -12.61 -9.51 11.25
N ASP A 231 -13.39 -8.72 10.49
CA ASP A 231 -14.56 -9.20 9.77
C ASP A 231 -14.22 -9.67 8.35
N TYR A 232 -13.02 -9.30 7.81
CA TYR A 232 -12.54 -9.67 6.47
C TYR A 232 -11.14 -10.27 6.51
N ASP A 233 -10.89 -11.23 5.63
CA ASP A 233 -9.59 -11.90 5.53
C ASP A 233 -8.58 -11.10 4.67
N VAL A 234 -8.39 -9.81 5.01
CA VAL A 234 -7.40 -8.97 4.35
C VAL A 234 -5.97 -9.34 4.78
N ASP A 235 -5.02 -9.22 3.87
CA ASP A 235 -3.60 -9.50 4.11
C ASP A 235 -2.83 -8.28 4.63
N GLY A 236 -3.37 -7.08 4.36
CA GLY A 236 -2.77 -5.83 4.79
C GLY A 236 -3.79 -4.72 5.01
N LEU A 237 -3.31 -3.70 5.70
CA LEU A 237 -3.96 -2.42 5.89
C LEU A 237 -2.98 -1.33 5.46
N VAL A 238 -3.42 -0.37 4.66
CA VAL A 238 -2.55 0.72 4.20
C VAL A 238 -3.25 2.06 4.26
N PHE A 239 -2.56 3.08 4.81
CA PHE A 239 -3.00 4.45 4.81
C PHE A 239 -2.34 5.24 3.67
N ASP A 240 -3.03 6.26 3.16
CA ASP A 240 -2.46 7.27 2.28
C ASP A 240 -1.96 8.50 3.06
N ASP A 241 -1.65 9.61 2.38
CA ASP A 241 -0.97 10.79 2.93
C ASP A 241 -1.90 11.97 3.30
N TYR A 242 -3.20 11.74 3.35
CA TYR A 242 -4.14 12.83 3.65
C TYR A 242 -4.38 12.96 5.16
N PHE A 243 -3.41 13.59 5.85
CA PHE A 243 -3.48 13.83 7.30
C PHE A 243 -4.11 15.19 7.59
N TYR A 244 -3.34 16.19 8.00
CA TYR A 244 -3.86 17.56 8.12
C TYR A 244 -4.00 18.25 6.76
N PRO A 245 -4.95 19.21 6.61
CA PRO A 245 -5.03 20.01 5.40
C PRO A 245 -3.74 20.78 5.14
N ASP A 246 -3.33 20.83 3.87
CA ASP A 246 -2.15 21.61 3.46
C ASP A 246 -2.25 23.06 3.93
N ARG A 247 -1.21 23.56 4.61
CA ARG A 247 -1.13 24.92 5.17
C ARG A 247 -2.23 25.26 6.17
N LEU A 248 -2.70 24.31 6.95
CA LEU A 248 -3.56 24.61 8.08
C LEU A 248 -2.80 25.56 9.02
N PRO A 249 -3.31 26.79 9.30
CA PRO A 249 -2.59 27.77 10.09
C PRO A 249 -2.21 27.27 11.48
N LEU A 250 -1.09 27.76 11.99
CA LEU A 250 -0.72 27.68 13.40
C LEU A 250 -1.28 28.93 14.12
N GLY A 251 -1.49 28.83 15.42
CA GLY A 251 -2.07 29.88 16.25
C GLY A 251 -3.58 29.71 16.44
N ASP A 252 -4.26 30.79 16.79
CA ASP A 252 -5.67 30.79 17.16
C ASP A 252 -6.61 30.19 16.09
N GLY A 253 -7.58 29.44 16.56
CA GLY A 253 -8.57 28.75 15.72
C GLY A 253 -8.26 27.28 15.49
N TYR A 254 -9.16 26.59 14.76
CA TYR A 254 -9.10 25.16 14.46
C TYR A 254 -8.88 24.30 15.71
N ASP A 255 -7.69 23.71 15.88
CA ASP A 255 -7.27 22.80 16.94
C ASP A 255 -6.41 23.48 18.04
N TYR A 256 -6.40 24.83 18.08
CA TYR A 256 -5.57 25.60 19.00
C TYR A 256 -5.93 25.35 20.48
N SER A 257 -7.23 25.32 20.79
CA SER A 257 -7.71 25.10 22.15
C SER A 257 -7.33 23.71 22.67
N GLU A 258 -7.45 22.69 21.83
CA GLU A 258 -7.06 21.31 22.13
C GLU A 258 -5.55 21.20 22.35
N TRP A 259 -4.75 21.89 21.53
CA TRP A 259 -3.31 21.96 21.73
C TRP A 259 -2.94 22.56 23.08
N ILE A 260 -3.51 23.73 23.42
CA ILE A 260 -3.26 24.38 24.74
C ILE A 260 -3.69 23.47 25.88
N GLU A 261 -4.89 22.91 25.83
CA GLU A 261 -5.42 22.03 26.89
C GLU A 261 -4.54 20.78 27.09
N GLN A 262 -4.10 20.15 25.99
CA GLN A 262 -3.35 18.88 26.05
C GLN A 262 -1.86 19.05 26.37
N THR A 263 -1.29 20.24 26.14
CA THR A 263 0.17 20.44 26.28
C THR A 263 0.59 21.41 27.38
N THR A 264 -0.34 22.19 27.94
CA THR A 264 -0.04 23.07 29.08
C THR A 264 -0.01 22.25 30.36
N PRO A 265 1.06 22.36 31.18
CA PRO A 265 1.14 21.66 32.46
C PRO A 265 0.01 22.03 33.45
N GLU A 266 -0.37 21.10 34.32
CA GLU A 266 -1.26 21.40 35.43
C GLU A 266 -0.63 22.53 36.30
N GLY A 267 -1.38 23.62 36.49
CA GLY A 267 -0.88 24.81 37.21
C GLY A 267 -0.47 25.97 36.29
N GLY A 268 -0.57 25.79 34.97
CA GLY A 268 -0.29 26.82 33.96
C GLY A 268 1.18 26.81 33.52
N GLY A 269 1.50 27.71 32.61
CA GLY A 269 2.82 27.85 31.99
C GLY A 269 2.77 27.74 30.48
N GLU A 270 3.94 27.63 29.87
CA GLU A 270 4.05 27.42 28.42
C GLU A 270 3.72 25.97 28.02
N PRO A 271 3.12 25.76 26.84
CA PRO A 271 2.93 24.42 26.30
C PRO A 271 4.23 23.62 26.23
N SER A 272 4.15 22.32 26.51
CA SER A 272 5.32 21.42 26.56
C SER A 272 5.94 21.13 25.19
N MET A 273 5.20 21.42 24.09
CA MET A 273 5.67 21.28 22.72
C MET A 273 4.98 22.30 21.80
N SER A 274 5.58 22.55 20.64
CA SER A 274 4.98 23.43 19.63
C SER A 274 3.68 22.81 19.07
N GLN A 275 2.77 23.65 18.55
CA GLN A 275 1.55 23.16 17.91
C GLN A 275 1.86 22.29 16.68
N ALA A 276 2.93 22.59 15.94
CA ALA A 276 3.37 21.76 14.81
C ALA A 276 3.83 20.36 15.25
N ASP A 277 4.61 20.28 16.35
CA ASP A 277 5.05 18.99 16.89
C ASP A 277 3.87 18.22 17.49
N TRP A 278 2.93 18.90 18.14
CA TRP A 278 1.71 18.30 18.65
C TRP A 278 0.84 17.71 17.52
N ARG A 279 0.72 18.38 16.38
CA ARG A 279 0.03 17.84 15.21
C ARG A 279 0.73 16.59 14.66
N ARG A 280 2.07 16.60 14.56
CA ARG A 280 2.85 15.42 14.17
C ARG A 280 2.67 14.28 15.18
N ASP A 281 2.66 14.60 16.47
CA ASP A 281 2.45 13.63 17.54
C ASP A 281 1.05 12.97 17.46
N ASN A 282 0.00 13.74 17.18
CA ASN A 282 -1.36 13.20 17.00
C ASN A 282 -1.48 12.22 15.83
N VAL A 283 -0.83 12.52 14.71
CA VAL A 283 -0.75 11.59 13.58
C VAL A 283 0.02 10.35 13.99
N ALA A 284 1.19 10.50 14.62
CA ALA A 284 2.01 9.37 15.07
C ALA A 284 1.27 8.50 16.11
N ARG A 285 0.53 9.09 17.04
CA ARG A 285 -0.35 8.35 17.97
C ARG A 285 -1.40 7.52 17.24
N THR A 286 -2.07 8.10 16.24
CA THR A 286 -3.06 7.35 15.46
C THR A 286 -2.43 6.14 14.76
N ILE A 287 -1.27 6.33 14.13
CA ILE A 287 -0.52 5.25 13.50
C ILE A 287 -0.13 4.17 14.52
N ALA A 288 0.38 4.57 15.68
CA ALA A 288 0.79 3.65 16.76
C ALA A 288 -0.41 2.87 17.34
N GLU A 289 -1.53 3.54 17.61
CA GLU A 289 -2.77 2.92 18.12
C GLU A 289 -3.34 1.88 17.13
N VAL A 290 -3.32 2.18 15.82
CA VAL A 290 -3.72 1.23 14.77
C VAL A 290 -2.74 0.07 14.70
N SER A 291 -1.44 0.33 14.73
CA SER A 291 -0.39 -0.70 14.72
C SER A 291 -0.52 -1.67 15.90
N GLU A 292 -0.74 -1.14 17.11
CA GLU A 292 -0.94 -1.95 18.30
C GLU A 292 -2.20 -2.84 18.17
N MET A 293 -3.28 -2.26 17.67
CA MET A 293 -4.52 -2.99 17.41
C MET A 293 -4.30 -4.11 16.39
N VAL A 294 -3.59 -3.84 15.27
CA VAL A 294 -3.28 -4.85 14.25
C VAL A 294 -2.44 -5.99 14.85
N ARG A 295 -1.37 -5.66 15.60
CA ARG A 295 -0.52 -6.68 16.24
C ARG A 295 -1.28 -7.58 17.20
N LYS A 296 -2.28 -7.03 17.88
CA LYS A 296 -3.10 -7.77 18.85
C LYS A 296 -4.15 -8.65 18.18
N GLU A 297 -4.88 -8.13 17.21
CA GLU A 297 -6.04 -8.80 16.62
C GLU A 297 -5.65 -9.76 15.49
N ARG A 298 -4.73 -9.34 14.60
CA ARG A 298 -4.29 -10.06 13.40
C ARG A 298 -2.80 -9.81 13.13
N PRO A 299 -1.88 -10.43 13.90
CA PRO A 299 -0.45 -10.11 13.85
C PRO A 299 0.19 -10.28 12.47
N TRP A 300 -0.36 -11.14 11.62
CA TRP A 300 0.12 -11.32 10.25
C TRP A 300 -0.28 -10.21 9.28
N VAL A 301 -1.34 -9.43 9.57
CA VAL A 301 -1.75 -8.33 8.70
C VAL A 301 -0.62 -7.29 8.62
N ARG A 302 -0.21 -6.95 7.39
CA ARG A 302 0.83 -5.94 7.15
C ARG A 302 0.21 -4.55 7.28
N PHE A 303 0.80 -3.71 8.11
CA PHE A 303 0.35 -2.32 8.22
C PHE A 303 1.36 -1.38 7.57
N GLY A 304 0.93 -0.67 6.55
CA GLY A 304 1.76 0.28 5.80
C GLY A 304 1.15 1.67 5.71
N VAL A 305 1.99 2.64 5.37
CA VAL A 305 1.57 4.01 5.05
C VAL A 305 2.24 4.45 3.77
N ALA A 306 1.48 5.14 2.91
CA ALA A 306 1.98 5.73 1.67
C ALA A 306 2.13 7.25 1.82
N PRO A 307 3.25 7.73 2.40
CA PRO A 307 3.49 9.16 2.58
C PRO A 307 3.81 9.84 1.24
N ALA A 308 3.91 11.18 1.26
CA ALA A 308 4.46 11.92 0.12
C ALA A 308 5.84 11.40 -0.29
N GLY A 309 6.15 11.48 -1.58
CA GLY A 309 7.39 10.92 -2.12
C GLY A 309 8.66 11.63 -1.64
N VAL A 310 8.59 12.93 -1.33
CA VAL A 310 9.76 13.74 -0.96
C VAL A 310 9.76 14.04 0.53
N GLY A 311 10.82 13.63 1.21
CA GLY A 311 11.02 13.86 2.64
C GLY A 311 11.36 15.31 3.01
N GLY A 312 11.39 15.63 4.31
CA GLY A 312 11.72 16.96 4.82
C GLY A 312 13.18 17.34 4.55
N GLY A 313 13.41 18.37 3.70
CA GLY A 313 14.76 18.80 3.29
C GLY A 313 15.56 19.52 4.38
N ASN A 314 14.93 19.96 5.46
CA ASN A 314 15.57 20.62 6.58
C ASN A 314 16.24 19.67 7.59
N GLY A 315 16.08 18.37 7.39
CA GLY A 315 16.65 17.34 8.27
C GLY A 315 15.94 17.14 9.61
N ALA A 316 14.91 17.92 9.94
CA ALA A 316 14.25 17.86 11.24
C ALA A 316 13.67 16.47 11.57
N ALA A 317 13.21 15.72 10.56
CA ALA A 317 12.70 14.36 10.74
C ALA A 317 13.81 13.31 10.95
N THR A 318 15.03 13.56 10.49
CA THR A 318 16.13 12.59 10.45
C THR A 318 17.19 12.83 11.51
N GLU A 319 17.42 14.10 11.87
CA GLU A 319 18.42 14.50 12.87
C GLU A 319 18.31 13.77 14.23
N PRO A 320 17.10 13.57 14.80
CA PRO A 320 16.94 12.84 16.06
C PRO A 320 17.50 11.41 16.05
N TYR A 321 17.64 10.82 14.87
CA TYR A 321 18.11 9.45 14.66
C TYR A 321 19.53 9.38 14.11
N GLY A 322 20.20 10.52 13.89
CA GLY A 322 21.50 10.58 13.27
C GLY A 322 21.52 10.19 11.80
N LEU A 323 20.35 10.23 11.15
CA LEU A 323 20.22 9.92 9.73
C LEU A 323 20.46 11.14 8.86
N ARG A 324 20.94 10.88 7.63
CA ARG A 324 21.17 11.92 6.63
C ARG A 324 19.83 12.45 6.11
N ALA A 325 19.73 13.77 5.98
CA ALA A 325 18.62 14.41 5.29
C ALA A 325 18.57 13.97 3.81
N PRO A 326 17.36 13.94 3.18
CA PRO A 326 17.26 13.62 1.76
C PRO A 326 17.98 14.68 0.90
N GLU A 327 18.61 14.23 -0.18
CA GLU A 327 19.25 15.14 -1.16
C GLU A 327 18.19 15.98 -1.89
N VAL A 328 17.03 15.39 -2.13
CA VAL A 328 15.85 16.06 -2.68
C VAL A 328 14.84 16.23 -1.57
N GLY A 329 14.66 17.45 -1.08
CA GLY A 329 13.83 17.76 0.07
C GLY A 329 12.67 18.69 -0.26
N SER A 330 11.61 18.63 0.55
CA SER A 330 10.44 19.50 0.49
C SER A 330 9.89 19.75 1.89
N ASP A 331 9.34 20.95 2.11
CA ASP A 331 8.65 21.31 3.35
C ASP A 331 7.23 20.70 3.46
N TRP A 332 6.70 20.16 2.35
CA TRP A 332 5.29 19.82 2.26
C TRP A 332 4.87 18.74 3.26
N MET A 333 5.60 17.64 3.31
CA MET A 333 5.24 16.47 4.11
C MET A 333 5.35 16.76 5.62
N TYR A 334 6.52 17.20 6.08
CA TYR A 334 6.81 17.37 7.49
C TYR A 334 6.20 18.63 8.10
N ASP A 335 6.32 19.78 7.40
CA ASP A 335 5.95 21.08 7.95
C ASP A 335 4.51 21.52 7.60
N ARG A 336 3.94 21.02 6.50
CA ARG A 336 2.65 21.53 6.01
C ARG A 336 1.47 20.60 6.23
N ILE A 337 1.69 19.28 6.21
CA ILE A 337 0.66 18.28 6.52
C ILE A 337 0.97 17.48 7.78
N PHE A 338 2.07 17.83 8.48
CA PHE A 338 2.48 17.26 9.77
C PHE A 338 2.63 15.75 9.76
N CYS A 339 3.28 15.23 8.72
CA CYS A 339 3.50 13.81 8.47
C CYS A 339 4.97 13.46 8.73
N ASP A 340 5.23 12.55 9.68
CA ASP A 340 6.58 12.13 10.11
C ASP A 340 6.77 10.62 9.98
N PRO A 341 6.97 10.08 8.76
CA PRO A 341 7.13 8.65 8.56
C PRO A 341 8.44 8.09 9.10
N VAL A 342 9.47 8.92 9.27
CA VAL A 342 10.74 8.50 9.87
C VAL A 342 10.52 8.07 11.32
N ARG A 343 9.74 8.84 12.06
CA ARG A 343 9.31 8.48 13.43
C ARG A 343 8.52 7.17 13.45
N TRP A 344 7.58 6.95 12.51
CA TRP A 344 6.77 5.73 12.51
C TRP A 344 7.59 4.48 12.21
N LEU A 345 8.63 4.61 11.37
CA LEU A 345 9.61 3.55 11.14
C LEU A 345 10.45 3.30 12.40
N ALA A 346 10.94 4.36 13.04
CA ALA A 346 11.74 4.27 14.26
C ALA A 346 10.98 3.64 15.43
N ASP A 347 9.71 4.02 15.61
CA ASP A 347 8.83 3.46 16.64
C ASP A 347 8.37 2.02 16.31
N GLY A 348 8.68 1.52 15.10
CA GLY A 348 8.21 0.22 14.62
C GLY A 348 6.69 0.15 14.44
N SER A 349 6.05 1.29 14.26
CA SER A 349 4.58 1.41 14.14
C SER A 349 4.06 1.02 12.75
N VAL A 350 4.94 0.87 11.76
CA VAL A 350 4.59 0.41 10.42
C VAL A 350 5.46 -0.76 10.00
N ASP A 351 4.92 -1.65 9.18
CA ASP A 351 5.68 -2.76 8.59
C ASP A 351 6.40 -2.30 7.31
N TYR A 352 5.81 -1.34 6.60
CA TYR A 352 6.41 -0.74 5.41
C TYR A 352 5.95 0.70 5.20
N VAL A 353 6.74 1.44 4.43
CA VAL A 353 6.35 2.70 3.83
C VAL A 353 6.26 2.56 2.32
N SER A 354 5.31 3.28 1.70
CA SER A 354 5.14 3.31 0.24
C SER A 354 5.15 4.77 -0.25
N PRO A 355 6.33 5.42 -0.23
CA PRO A 355 6.42 6.83 -0.59
C PRO A 355 5.96 7.06 -2.04
N GLN A 356 5.13 8.09 -2.25
CA GLN A 356 4.51 8.41 -3.55
C GLN A 356 5.51 9.17 -4.45
N ILE A 357 6.45 8.43 -5.04
CA ILE A 357 7.49 8.99 -5.92
C ILE A 357 6.94 9.04 -7.34
N TYR A 358 6.25 10.15 -7.68
CA TYR A 358 5.50 10.30 -8.93
C TYR A 358 6.27 11.08 -10.00
N TRP A 359 7.57 10.90 -10.08
CA TRP A 359 8.48 11.54 -11.03
C TRP A 359 9.37 10.49 -11.70
N ALA A 360 9.77 10.77 -12.94
CA ALA A 360 10.68 9.91 -13.70
C ALA A 360 12.12 9.93 -13.15
N CYS A 361 12.93 8.96 -13.52
CA CYS A 361 14.34 8.87 -13.13
C CYS A 361 15.17 10.08 -13.57
N ASP A 362 14.84 10.68 -14.70
CA ASP A 362 15.51 11.85 -15.26
C ASP A 362 14.83 13.20 -14.96
N HIS A 363 13.88 13.21 -14.01
CA HIS A 363 13.16 14.44 -13.65
C HIS A 363 14.12 15.50 -13.09
N ALA A 364 14.08 16.72 -13.65
CA ALA A 364 15.09 17.76 -13.43
C ALA A 364 15.28 18.20 -11.96
N THR A 365 14.22 18.14 -11.14
CA THR A 365 14.25 18.60 -9.74
C THR A 365 14.00 17.50 -8.73
N ASN A 366 13.26 16.47 -9.11
CA ASN A 366 12.85 15.36 -8.25
C ASN A 366 13.13 14.03 -8.95
N PRO A 367 14.40 13.69 -9.26
CA PRO A 367 14.73 12.42 -9.91
C PRO A 367 14.34 11.24 -9.01
N TYR A 368 13.79 10.18 -9.61
CA TYR A 368 13.24 9.02 -8.88
C TYR A 368 14.31 8.32 -8.04
N GLU A 369 15.44 7.98 -8.63
CA GLU A 369 16.45 7.11 -8.02
C GLU A 369 17.00 7.63 -6.67
N PRO A 370 17.49 8.87 -6.52
CA PRO A 370 18.00 9.34 -5.23
C PRO A 370 16.91 9.43 -4.15
N ILE A 371 15.66 9.67 -4.56
CA ILE A 371 14.52 9.68 -3.62
C ILE A 371 14.23 8.25 -3.15
N ALA A 372 14.14 7.29 -4.07
CA ALA A 372 13.87 5.89 -3.75
C ALA A 372 14.97 5.28 -2.86
N ARG A 373 16.25 5.57 -3.17
CA ARG A 373 17.40 5.13 -2.36
C ARG A 373 17.33 5.67 -0.93
N TRP A 374 17.07 6.97 -0.77
CA TRP A 374 16.97 7.57 0.56
C TRP A 374 15.86 6.90 1.39
N TRP A 375 14.68 6.66 0.82
CA TRP A 375 13.58 5.99 1.51
C TRP A 375 13.92 4.54 1.87
N ALA A 376 14.57 3.82 0.97
CA ALA A 376 15.01 2.45 1.21
C ALA A 376 16.06 2.40 2.34
N ASP A 377 17.06 3.30 2.33
CA ASP A 377 18.07 3.39 3.37
C ASP A 377 17.45 3.68 4.75
N VAL A 378 16.50 4.62 4.83
CA VAL A 378 15.79 4.94 6.08
C VAL A 378 14.98 3.74 6.57
N ALA A 379 14.22 3.09 5.70
CA ALA A 379 13.43 1.92 6.08
C ALA A 379 14.31 0.74 6.53
N LEU A 380 15.39 0.46 5.82
CA LEU A 380 16.37 -0.58 6.16
C LEU A 380 17.07 -0.29 7.50
N TYR A 381 17.42 0.97 7.77
CA TYR A 381 18.02 1.37 9.04
C TYR A 381 17.15 0.96 10.24
N PHE A 382 15.84 1.08 10.11
CA PHE A 382 14.87 0.66 11.14
C PHE A 382 14.37 -0.78 10.98
N GLY A 383 14.94 -1.56 10.05
CA GLY A 383 14.55 -2.95 9.81
C GLY A 383 13.11 -3.09 9.31
N ARG A 384 12.67 -2.20 8.41
CA ARG A 384 11.35 -2.21 7.79
C ARG A 384 11.46 -2.18 6.27
N HIS A 385 10.34 -2.44 5.58
CA HIS A 385 10.31 -2.43 4.12
C HIS A 385 9.99 -1.05 3.55
N CYS A 386 10.47 -0.82 2.33
CA CYS A 386 10.10 0.32 1.50
C CYS A 386 9.62 -0.20 0.14
N TYR A 387 8.39 0.14 -0.23
CA TYR A 387 7.78 -0.19 -1.52
C TYR A 387 7.32 1.10 -2.20
N PRO A 388 8.20 1.82 -2.93
CA PRO A 388 7.83 3.08 -3.55
C PRO A 388 6.56 2.97 -4.39
N SER A 389 5.64 3.92 -4.23
CA SER A 389 4.50 4.08 -5.12
C SER A 389 4.96 4.81 -6.38
N GLN A 390 4.84 4.13 -7.52
CA GLN A 390 5.19 4.66 -8.84
C GLN A 390 3.93 5.19 -9.54
N LYS A 391 4.01 6.39 -10.11
CA LYS A 391 2.98 6.84 -11.03
C LYS A 391 3.27 6.30 -12.42
N VAL A 392 2.33 5.53 -12.95
CA VAL A 392 2.42 5.15 -14.34
C VAL A 392 2.29 6.42 -15.20
N LEU A 393 3.37 6.81 -15.82
CA LEU A 393 3.41 7.94 -16.72
C LEU A 393 2.75 7.48 -18.03
N ALA A 394 1.55 8.00 -18.33
CA ALA A 394 0.85 7.74 -19.57
C ALA A 394 1.61 8.42 -20.73
N LEU A 395 2.58 7.71 -21.30
CA LEU A 395 3.23 8.14 -22.52
C LEU A 395 2.48 7.55 -23.71
N PRO A 396 2.24 8.34 -24.79
CA PRO A 396 1.60 7.79 -25.97
C PRO A 396 2.50 6.73 -26.62
N ALA A 397 1.93 5.57 -26.81
CA ALA A 397 2.34 4.40 -27.60
C ALA A 397 3.80 4.32 -28.12
N GLY A 398 4.54 3.36 -27.58
CA GLY A 398 5.84 2.89 -28.08
C GLY A 398 6.55 2.03 -27.04
N ALA A 399 7.38 1.09 -27.45
CA ALA A 399 8.15 0.22 -26.54
C ALA A 399 9.06 0.99 -25.58
N GLU A 400 9.44 2.23 -25.93
CA GLU A 400 10.20 3.13 -25.06
C GLU A 400 9.39 3.67 -23.88
N ALA A 401 8.04 3.68 -23.97
CA ALA A 401 7.17 4.20 -22.90
C ALA A 401 7.28 3.39 -21.60
N TRP A 402 7.53 2.10 -21.70
CA TRP A 402 7.58 1.19 -20.56
C TRP A 402 8.98 0.98 -19.99
N GLY A 403 10.01 1.43 -20.69
CA GLY A 403 11.39 1.41 -20.23
C GLY A 403 11.57 2.15 -18.90
N GLU A 404 10.83 3.25 -18.69
CA GLU A 404 10.88 4.02 -17.45
C GLU A 404 10.33 3.21 -16.25
N GLN A 405 9.14 2.60 -16.37
CA GLN A 405 8.58 1.80 -15.27
C GLN A 405 9.42 0.56 -14.96
N CYS A 406 9.96 -0.09 -15.97
CA CYS A 406 10.89 -1.22 -15.76
C CYS A 406 12.20 -0.75 -15.10
N ARG A 407 12.71 0.43 -15.47
CA ARG A 407 13.88 1.03 -14.83
C ARG A 407 13.64 1.38 -13.37
N GLU A 408 12.46 1.93 -13.02
CA GLU A 408 12.08 2.23 -11.65
C GLU A 408 12.01 0.94 -10.79
N VAL A 409 11.51 -0.18 -11.35
CA VAL A 409 11.53 -1.50 -10.68
C VAL A 409 12.97 -1.93 -10.38
N GLU A 410 13.89 -1.82 -11.35
CA GLU A 410 15.29 -2.16 -11.12
C GLU A 410 15.96 -1.24 -10.09
N VAL A 411 15.64 0.05 -10.10
CA VAL A 411 16.11 1.00 -9.06
C VAL A 411 15.65 0.54 -7.67
N ASN A 412 14.38 0.13 -7.51
CA ASN A 412 13.85 -0.35 -6.23
C ASN A 412 14.55 -1.64 -5.76
N ARG A 413 14.81 -2.57 -6.67
CA ARG A 413 15.57 -3.80 -6.37
C ARG A 413 16.96 -3.49 -5.83
N HIS A 414 17.68 -2.57 -6.49
CA HIS A 414 19.00 -2.15 -6.05
C HIS A 414 18.97 -1.36 -4.74
N ALA A 415 18.01 -0.43 -4.58
CA ALA A 415 17.87 0.38 -3.39
C ALA A 415 17.58 -0.45 -2.14
N SER A 416 16.76 -1.50 -2.26
CA SER A 416 16.44 -2.40 -1.15
C SER A 416 17.58 -3.34 -0.76
N SER A 417 18.70 -3.35 -1.48
CA SER A 417 19.83 -4.27 -1.27
C SER A 417 19.40 -5.75 -1.20
N GLY A 418 18.32 -6.10 -1.93
CA GLY A 418 17.73 -7.45 -1.94
C GLY A 418 16.92 -7.83 -0.69
N ILE A 419 16.71 -6.89 0.25
CA ILE A 419 15.92 -7.13 1.46
C ILE A 419 14.51 -6.59 1.23
N GLY A 420 13.59 -7.48 0.82
CA GLY A 420 12.19 -7.16 0.62
C GLY A 420 11.95 -6.06 -0.43
N PRO A 421 12.47 -6.21 -1.66
CA PRO A 421 12.22 -5.25 -2.72
C PRO A 421 10.74 -5.20 -3.09
N GLY A 422 10.34 -4.12 -3.76
CA GLY A 422 9.00 -4.00 -4.30
C GLY A 422 8.60 -2.59 -4.64
N GLU A 423 7.45 -2.50 -5.27
CA GLU A 423 6.79 -1.25 -5.69
C GLU A 423 5.29 -1.40 -5.71
N ILE A 424 4.57 -0.26 -5.77
CA ILE A 424 3.12 -0.23 -5.91
C ILE A 424 2.75 0.75 -7.03
N PHE A 425 2.14 0.26 -8.11
CA PHE A 425 1.77 1.08 -9.26
C PHE A 425 0.50 1.91 -9.01
N TYR A 426 0.56 3.21 -9.17
CA TYR A 426 -0.59 4.09 -9.16
C TYR A 426 -0.98 4.44 -10.60
N SER A 427 -2.05 3.88 -11.13
CA SER A 427 -3.03 2.99 -10.52
C SER A 427 -3.40 1.84 -11.45
N SER A 428 -4.30 0.95 -11.00
CA SER A 428 -4.77 -0.22 -11.76
C SER A 428 -5.38 0.13 -13.12
N ALA A 429 -5.95 1.32 -13.31
CA ALA A 429 -6.45 1.80 -14.60
C ALA A 429 -5.38 1.85 -15.69
N HIS A 430 -4.11 2.04 -15.32
CA HIS A 430 -2.98 2.04 -16.26
C HIS A 430 -2.48 0.64 -16.61
N LEU A 431 -2.90 -0.38 -15.87
CA LEU A 431 -2.63 -1.78 -16.17
C LEU A 431 -3.81 -2.45 -16.88
N SER A 432 -5.06 -2.14 -16.47
CA SER A 432 -6.26 -2.85 -16.91
C SER A 432 -7.24 -2.01 -17.74
N GLY A 433 -7.07 -0.69 -17.79
CA GLY A 433 -7.99 0.24 -18.43
C GLY A 433 -7.59 0.65 -19.84
N LYS A 434 -8.28 1.66 -20.39
CA LYS A 434 -7.97 2.24 -21.70
C LYS A 434 -6.59 2.91 -21.76
N GLN A 435 -5.97 3.19 -20.62
CA GLN A 435 -4.65 3.81 -20.50
C GLN A 435 -3.53 2.79 -20.25
N ALA A 436 -3.84 1.50 -20.37
CA ALA A 436 -2.86 0.43 -20.10
C ALA A 436 -1.74 0.36 -21.15
N TYR A 437 -2.04 0.66 -22.39
CA TYR A 437 -1.11 0.72 -23.54
C TYR A 437 -0.05 -0.42 -23.59
N GLY A 438 -0.35 -1.60 -23.03
CA GLY A 438 0.55 -2.76 -23.01
C GLY A 438 1.55 -2.80 -21.83
N LEU A 439 1.44 -1.93 -20.83
CA LEU A 439 2.35 -1.97 -19.65
C LEU A 439 2.34 -3.34 -18.96
N GLY A 440 1.18 -3.92 -18.69
CA GLY A 440 1.08 -5.22 -18.03
C GLY A 440 1.81 -6.34 -18.79
N GLU A 441 1.73 -6.33 -20.13
CA GLU A 441 2.45 -7.27 -20.99
C GLU A 441 3.96 -7.02 -20.95
N ALA A 442 4.39 -5.76 -20.98
CA ALA A 442 5.80 -5.39 -20.90
C ALA A 442 6.43 -5.79 -19.56
N LEU A 443 5.71 -5.59 -18.45
CA LEU A 443 6.16 -6.06 -17.12
C LEU A 443 6.29 -7.60 -17.11
N ARG A 444 5.28 -8.31 -17.60
CA ARG A 444 5.22 -9.78 -17.58
C ARG A 444 6.24 -10.44 -18.49
N SER A 445 6.60 -9.84 -19.62
CA SER A 445 7.62 -10.33 -20.54
C SER A 445 9.04 -9.85 -20.19
N GLY A 446 9.19 -8.98 -19.18
CA GLY A 446 10.44 -8.39 -18.74
C GLY A 446 10.68 -8.59 -17.24
N VAL A 447 10.66 -7.49 -16.48
CA VAL A 447 11.04 -7.47 -15.05
C VAL A 447 10.20 -8.40 -14.16
N PHE A 448 8.99 -8.79 -14.59
CA PHE A 448 8.10 -9.72 -13.87
C PHE A 448 7.88 -11.05 -14.62
N GLU A 449 8.86 -11.50 -15.39
CA GLU A 449 8.78 -12.75 -16.17
C GLU A 449 8.36 -13.95 -15.32
N HIS A 450 8.86 -14.05 -14.10
CA HIS A 450 8.53 -15.11 -13.15
C HIS A 450 7.68 -14.58 -11.99
N PRO A 451 6.82 -15.42 -11.38
CA PRO A 451 6.10 -15.06 -10.16
C PRO A 451 7.06 -14.70 -9.02
N ALA A 452 6.62 -13.86 -8.10
CA ALA A 452 7.34 -13.57 -6.87
C ALA A 452 6.44 -13.78 -5.65
N LEU A 453 7.05 -14.20 -4.54
CA LEU A 453 6.43 -14.27 -3.24
C LEU A 453 6.49 -12.91 -2.55
N MET A 454 5.61 -12.67 -1.58
CA MET A 454 5.69 -11.47 -0.77
C MET A 454 6.94 -11.49 0.10
N PRO A 455 7.58 -10.33 0.34
CA PRO A 455 8.72 -10.25 1.23
C PRO A 455 8.39 -10.74 2.65
N VAL A 456 9.34 -11.45 3.25
CA VAL A 456 9.22 -11.92 4.64
C VAL A 456 9.22 -10.74 5.60
N THR A 457 8.40 -10.80 6.65
CA THR A 457 8.38 -9.81 7.75
C THR A 457 9.14 -10.36 8.97
N PRO A 458 10.48 -10.29 9.01
CA PRO A 458 11.29 -11.00 10.01
C PRO A 458 11.16 -10.42 11.43
N TRP A 459 10.57 -9.24 11.58
CA TRP A 459 10.23 -8.64 12.88
C TRP A 459 8.92 -9.15 13.49
N LYS A 460 8.21 -10.04 12.79
CA LYS A 460 7.00 -10.71 13.27
C LYS A 460 7.28 -12.19 13.53
N GLU A 461 6.78 -12.71 14.64
CA GLU A 461 6.93 -14.13 14.96
C GLU A 461 5.96 -14.98 14.13
N ALA A 462 6.49 -15.90 13.37
CA ALA A 462 5.72 -16.86 12.56
C ALA A 462 5.81 -18.26 13.17
N PRO A 463 4.68 -18.89 13.50
CA PRO A 463 4.68 -20.28 13.96
C PRO A 463 5.06 -21.21 12.82
N ASN A 464 5.91 -22.22 13.09
CA ASN A 464 6.25 -23.24 12.10
C ASN A 464 5.03 -24.17 11.88
N PRO A 465 4.44 -24.24 10.67
CA PRO A 465 3.25 -25.04 10.38
C PRO A 465 3.55 -26.53 10.25
N GLY A 466 4.81 -26.92 10.15
CA GLY A 466 5.22 -28.25 9.71
C GLY A 466 5.06 -28.46 8.20
N ALA A 467 5.43 -29.64 7.72
CA ALA A 467 5.32 -29.99 6.31
C ALA A 467 3.88 -30.22 5.85
N VAL A 468 3.61 -30.03 4.56
CA VAL A 468 2.34 -30.40 3.91
C VAL A 468 2.07 -31.89 4.09
N GLN A 469 0.86 -32.20 4.56
CA GLN A 469 0.43 -33.59 4.78
C GLN A 469 -0.46 -34.10 3.64
N GLN A 470 -0.36 -35.39 3.35
CA GLN A 470 -1.22 -36.09 2.39
C GLN A 470 -1.24 -35.45 0.99
N LEU A 471 -0.07 -35.00 0.49
CA LEU A 471 0.05 -34.55 -0.88
C LEU A 471 -0.22 -35.73 -1.83
N VAL A 472 -1.27 -35.62 -2.64
CA VAL A 472 -1.65 -36.64 -3.63
C VAL A 472 -1.90 -35.99 -4.98
N ARG A 473 -1.68 -36.75 -6.04
CA ARG A 473 -2.00 -36.38 -7.41
C ARG A 473 -3.04 -37.33 -7.99
N LYS A 474 -4.13 -36.78 -8.55
CA LYS A 474 -5.13 -37.53 -9.30
C LYS A 474 -5.34 -36.88 -10.66
N GLY A 475 -4.78 -37.44 -11.71
CA GLY A 475 -4.81 -36.87 -13.04
C GLY A 475 -4.05 -35.53 -13.11
N ASN A 476 -4.76 -34.44 -13.39
CA ASN A 476 -4.22 -33.08 -13.41
C ASN A 476 -4.39 -32.31 -12.10
N ILE A 477 -4.95 -32.91 -11.05
CA ILE A 477 -5.20 -32.25 -9.79
C ILE A 477 -4.19 -32.70 -8.74
N LEU A 478 -3.49 -31.73 -8.15
CA LEU A 478 -2.79 -31.87 -6.88
C LEU A 478 -3.74 -31.51 -5.75
N SER A 479 -3.72 -32.28 -4.66
CA SER A 479 -4.47 -31.95 -3.44
C SER A 479 -3.70 -32.39 -2.19
N TRP A 480 -3.97 -31.69 -1.08
CA TRP A 480 -3.30 -31.91 0.20
C TRP A 480 -4.23 -31.62 1.36
N TYR A 481 -3.81 -31.96 2.57
CA TYR A 481 -4.57 -31.62 3.77
C TYR A 481 -4.34 -30.15 4.14
N PRO A 482 -5.40 -29.33 4.28
CA PRO A 482 -5.26 -27.92 4.58
C PRO A 482 -4.76 -27.68 6.01
N GLN A 483 -3.92 -26.66 6.17
CA GLN A 483 -3.48 -26.16 7.47
C GLN A 483 -4.15 -24.79 7.72
N PRO A 484 -4.53 -24.46 8.97
CA PRO A 484 -5.13 -23.16 9.29
C PRO A 484 -4.23 -21.99 8.88
N ASP A 485 -4.83 -20.95 8.34
CA ASP A 485 -4.19 -19.68 7.98
C ASP A 485 -2.98 -19.79 7.02
N MET A 486 -2.90 -20.91 6.26
CA MET A 486 -1.83 -21.18 5.31
C MET A 486 -2.26 -20.95 3.87
N ARG A 487 -1.30 -20.45 3.11
CA ARG A 487 -1.24 -20.48 1.65
C ARG A 487 -0.24 -21.56 1.24
N TYR A 488 -0.17 -21.84 -0.04
CA TYR A 488 0.75 -22.84 -0.54
C TYR A 488 1.38 -22.38 -1.84
N VAL A 489 2.69 -22.59 -1.99
CA VAL A 489 3.38 -22.40 -3.26
C VAL A 489 3.45 -23.75 -3.96
N VAL A 490 2.94 -23.80 -5.18
CA VAL A 490 2.95 -25.01 -6.01
C VAL A 490 4.03 -24.88 -7.06
N TYR A 491 4.88 -25.89 -7.15
CA TYR A 491 5.97 -25.99 -8.11
C TYR A 491 5.76 -27.15 -9.07
N ALA A 492 6.16 -26.96 -10.33
CA ALA A 492 6.33 -28.02 -11.32
C ALA A 492 7.76 -27.93 -11.88
N ILE A 493 8.58 -28.93 -11.60
CA ILE A 493 9.98 -28.98 -12.00
C ILE A 493 10.15 -30.07 -13.06
N PRO A 494 10.75 -29.77 -14.22
CA PRO A 494 11.03 -30.77 -15.24
C PRO A 494 11.83 -31.95 -14.68
N SER A 495 11.48 -33.18 -15.07
CA SER A 495 12.09 -34.40 -14.52
C SER A 495 13.58 -34.57 -14.80
N GLU A 496 14.08 -33.88 -15.85
CA GLU A 496 15.51 -33.81 -16.19
C GLU A 496 16.30 -32.86 -15.27
N VAL A 497 15.62 -31.98 -14.53
CA VAL A 497 16.26 -31.05 -13.58
C VAL A 497 16.46 -31.79 -12.26
N GLY A 498 17.71 -31.86 -11.81
CA GLY A 498 18.03 -32.40 -10.49
C GLY A 498 17.43 -31.54 -9.36
N MET A 499 17.10 -32.20 -8.25
CA MET A 499 16.50 -31.50 -7.10
C MET A 499 17.39 -30.35 -6.59
N LEU A 500 18.70 -30.54 -6.57
CA LEU A 500 19.67 -29.50 -6.17
C LEU A 500 19.77 -28.36 -7.19
N ASP A 501 19.60 -28.66 -8.48
CA ASP A 501 19.67 -27.68 -9.56
C ASP A 501 18.38 -26.84 -9.65
N ALA A 502 17.29 -27.32 -9.04
CA ALA A 502 16.02 -26.60 -8.96
C ALA A 502 15.97 -25.60 -7.80
N VAL A 503 16.89 -25.66 -6.84
CA VAL A 503 16.91 -24.77 -5.66
C VAL A 503 17.15 -23.32 -6.09
N SER A 504 16.48 -22.41 -5.41
CA SER A 504 16.67 -20.98 -5.60
C SER A 504 18.11 -20.56 -5.21
N PRO A 505 18.71 -19.56 -5.87
CA PRO A 505 20.06 -19.08 -5.55
C PRO A 505 20.25 -18.61 -4.10
N ASP A 506 19.18 -18.14 -3.45
CA ASP A 506 19.17 -17.78 -2.02
C ASP A 506 19.11 -19.00 -1.07
N GLY A 507 19.05 -20.20 -1.62
CA GLY A 507 18.97 -21.46 -0.88
C GLY A 507 17.61 -21.73 -0.24
N ALA A 508 16.59 -20.93 -0.57
CA ALA A 508 15.23 -21.09 -0.08
C ALA A 508 14.37 -21.86 -1.09
N ASN A 509 14.04 -23.11 -0.79
CA ASN A 509 13.23 -24.00 -1.63
C ASN A 509 13.59 -23.93 -3.14
N PHE A 510 12.60 -23.83 -4.06
CA PHE A 510 12.84 -23.89 -5.50
C PHE A 510 12.80 -22.51 -6.15
N ALA A 511 13.46 -22.36 -7.30
CA ALA A 511 13.54 -21.12 -8.06
C ALA A 511 12.15 -20.68 -8.59
N THR A 512 11.96 -19.38 -8.74
CA THR A 512 10.68 -18.75 -9.11
C THR A 512 10.14 -19.22 -10.45
N ARG A 513 11.02 -19.55 -11.41
CA ARG A 513 10.66 -20.08 -12.73
C ARG A 513 9.85 -21.41 -12.69
N TYR A 514 9.88 -22.11 -11.55
CA TYR A 514 9.10 -23.34 -11.36
C TYR A 514 7.78 -23.12 -10.65
N ILE A 515 7.51 -21.92 -10.12
CA ILE A 515 6.25 -21.61 -9.46
C ILE A 515 5.11 -21.65 -10.48
N GLN A 516 4.09 -22.45 -10.19
CA GLN A 516 2.86 -22.55 -10.97
C GLN A 516 1.75 -21.66 -10.40
N GLY A 517 1.74 -21.43 -9.11
CA GLY A 517 0.78 -20.57 -8.44
C GLY A 517 0.93 -20.52 -6.93
N ILE A 518 0.30 -19.51 -6.35
CA ILE A 518 0.09 -19.36 -4.91
C ILE A 518 -1.38 -19.65 -4.64
N VAL A 519 -1.66 -20.56 -3.70
CA VAL A 519 -2.99 -21.12 -3.46
C VAL A 519 -3.43 -20.85 -2.02
N TYR A 520 -4.58 -20.23 -1.84
CA TYR A 520 -5.25 -20.06 -0.54
C TYR A 520 -6.13 -21.26 -0.16
N GLY A 521 -6.24 -22.24 -1.05
CA GLY A 521 -6.98 -23.49 -0.87
C GLY A 521 -6.05 -24.70 -0.63
N HIS A 522 -6.56 -25.89 -0.88
CA HIS A 522 -5.87 -27.16 -0.66
C HIS A 522 -5.84 -28.05 -1.92
N SER A 523 -6.04 -27.45 -3.10
CA SER A 523 -5.93 -28.14 -4.38
C SER A 523 -5.48 -27.17 -5.48
N PHE A 524 -4.84 -27.73 -6.51
CA PHE A 524 -4.34 -26.98 -7.66
C PHE A 524 -4.51 -27.79 -8.94
N ASP A 525 -5.04 -27.15 -9.99
CA ASP A 525 -5.16 -27.72 -11.32
C ASP A 525 -3.89 -27.50 -12.14
N LEU A 526 -3.20 -28.58 -12.47
CA LEU A 526 -1.99 -28.54 -13.29
C LEU A 526 -2.33 -28.25 -14.75
N ALA A 527 -1.57 -27.37 -15.36
CA ALA A 527 -1.65 -27.14 -16.78
C ALA A 527 -1.34 -28.43 -17.60
N PRO A 528 -1.99 -28.67 -18.73
CA PRO A 528 -1.84 -29.93 -19.50
C PRO A 528 -0.40 -30.26 -19.91
N ASP A 529 0.41 -29.26 -20.20
CA ASP A 529 1.83 -29.38 -20.55
C ASP A 529 2.71 -29.81 -19.36
N LYS A 530 2.26 -29.60 -18.12
CA LYS A 530 2.97 -29.96 -16.89
C LYS A 530 2.62 -31.34 -16.36
N ILE A 531 1.60 -32.01 -16.92
CA ILE A 531 1.13 -33.31 -16.40
C ILE A 531 2.18 -34.41 -16.57
N LYS A 532 3.00 -34.34 -17.60
CA LYS A 532 4.05 -35.33 -17.91
C LYS A 532 5.43 -34.72 -17.74
N ASN A 533 6.39 -35.57 -17.41
CA ASN A 533 7.80 -35.18 -17.31
C ASN A 533 8.11 -34.05 -16.30
N HIS A 534 7.30 -33.97 -15.23
CA HIS A 534 7.54 -33.05 -14.12
C HIS A 534 7.35 -33.78 -12.79
N TRP A 535 8.14 -33.45 -11.82
CA TRP A 535 7.85 -33.70 -10.42
C TRP A 535 7.29 -32.43 -9.81
N PHE A 536 6.55 -32.56 -8.72
CA PHE A 536 5.83 -31.45 -8.12
C PHE A 536 6.23 -31.29 -6.66
N ALA A 537 6.22 -30.04 -6.21
CA ALA A 537 6.37 -29.72 -4.81
C ALA A 537 5.29 -28.75 -4.37
N VAL A 538 4.84 -28.90 -3.14
CA VAL A 538 3.91 -27.98 -2.50
C VAL A 538 4.50 -27.55 -1.17
N ALA A 539 4.82 -26.28 -1.04
CA ALA A 539 5.40 -25.70 0.16
C ALA A 539 4.33 -24.93 0.95
N PRO A 540 4.22 -25.11 2.27
CA PRO A 540 3.44 -24.19 3.09
C PRO A 540 4.02 -22.79 2.98
N TYR A 541 3.15 -21.80 2.85
CA TYR A 541 3.49 -20.40 2.71
C TYR A 541 2.64 -19.58 3.66
N ASP A 542 3.25 -19.05 4.72
CA ASP A 542 2.52 -18.37 5.76
C ASP A 542 2.16 -16.92 5.39
N ARG A 543 1.34 -16.29 6.23
CA ARG A 543 0.88 -14.90 6.04
C ARG A 543 1.99 -13.87 6.33
N TYR A 544 3.13 -14.30 6.89
CA TYR A 544 4.31 -13.45 7.16
C TYR A 544 5.31 -13.43 6.00
N GLY A 545 5.05 -14.24 4.96
CA GLY A 545 5.91 -14.36 3.78
C GLY A 545 6.94 -15.47 3.87
N ASN A 546 6.94 -16.29 4.93
CA ASN A 546 7.87 -17.41 5.02
C ASN A 546 7.36 -18.60 4.20
N GLU A 547 8.24 -19.16 3.41
CA GLU A 547 8.05 -20.42 2.74
C GLU A 547 8.73 -21.54 3.52
N TRP A 548 7.97 -22.58 3.84
CA TRP A 548 8.41 -23.68 4.67
C TRP A 548 8.78 -24.93 3.84
N GLU A 549 9.26 -25.97 4.51
CA GLU A 549 9.73 -27.18 3.84
C GLU A 549 8.62 -27.82 2.96
N PRO A 550 8.89 -28.07 1.67
CA PRO A 550 7.90 -28.58 0.74
C PRO A 550 7.69 -30.09 0.88
N ALA A 551 6.46 -30.53 0.66
CA ALA A 551 6.20 -31.93 0.32
C ALA A 551 6.41 -32.12 -1.18
N ILE A 552 7.02 -33.25 -1.57
CA ILE A 552 7.38 -33.54 -2.96
C ILE A 552 6.65 -34.81 -3.40
N ILE A 553 6.13 -34.82 -4.63
CA ILE A 553 5.54 -35.97 -5.28
C ILE A 553 6.19 -36.18 -6.65
N GLY A 554 6.70 -37.40 -6.87
CA GLY A 554 7.30 -37.77 -8.14
C GLY A 554 6.28 -38.09 -9.23
N LEU A 555 6.82 -38.55 -10.39
CA LEU A 555 6.06 -39.04 -11.56
C LEU A 555 5.17 -40.23 -11.21
#